data_bf2d56ae66ce03d40f31769883a9ebe2
#
_entry.id   bf2d56ae66ce03d40f31769883a9ebe2
#
_cell.length_a   1.000
_cell.length_b   1.000
_cell.length_c   1.000
_cell.angle_alpha   90.00
_cell.angle_beta   90.00
_cell.angle_gamma   90.00
#
_symmetry.space_group_name_H-M   'P 1'
#
loop_
_entity.id
_entity.type
_entity.pdbx_description
1 polymer ?
#
loop_
_entity_poly.entity_id
_entity_poly.type
_entity_poly.pdbx_seq_one_letter_code
_entity_poly.pdbx_strand_id
1 'polypeptide(L)'
;MLREPGRVSAPRVWRQGPSFVPKDVRAILAAADLAAERTAARVRLGVLILIGLALVGLGALAGIYSEWIATIFAVNLGVSIAAVVLARTAAFRSWVPWTIATLDGAAVIGVIIFGASAERVPVSYTPALAVSWVMFLLIALTAMQLKAGLVVYLGGLLVAGFTAAMVLDVQQAALAPTDGVGATLELIFGPGHNAVRLSLVGLTALVVAITVARGRRTLLAAVIVARRSAHLSRYFASGLVPLLADAEVEELKRGRRQYAAILFADIRGFTALSERLDPEAIAEFLASFRGRATRAIEVNGGVVDKFVGDDVMGVFGVPAVTSEDAANALAAGWALQAEIAAWNEKRQSAGRRPVSVGIGIHYGQVFAGVIEGGERLEFTVIGDAVNTARRIEELTKTTSRPLLVSVELLEAAKMPWPSRDCQPLPVRMVRGRKGPLQLFAPVCSNNPLKRAYG
;
A
#
# COMPACT_ATOMS: atom_id res chain seq x y z
N MET A 1 22.53 -27.71 -28.62
CA MET A 1 21.23 -27.98 -27.96
C MET A 1 21.02 -26.92 -26.91
N LEU A 2 20.36 -25.81 -27.26
CA LEU A 2 20.05 -24.71 -26.37
C LEU A 2 18.70 -25.03 -25.72
N ARG A 3 18.65 -25.14 -24.39
CA ARG A 3 17.41 -25.33 -23.64
C ARG A 3 16.61 -24.02 -23.67
N GLU A 4 15.39 -24.11 -24.18
CA GLU A 4 14.43 -23.02 -24.11
C GLU A 4 14.14 -22.65 -22.63
N PRO A 5 14.07 -21.36 -22.27
CA PRO A 5 13.66 -20.96 -20.93
C PRO A 5 12.17 -21.30 -20.73
N GLY A 6 11.88 -22.06 -19.66
CA GLY A 6 10.54 -22.51 -19.32
C GLY A 6 9.54 -21.35 -19.28
N ARG A 7 8.44 -21.50 -20.00
CA ARG A 7 7.28 -20.58 -19.93
C ARG A 7 6.79 -20.52 -18.49
N VAL A 8 7.02 -19.39 -17.83
CA VAL A 8 6.38 -19.08 -16.56
C VAL A 8 4.88 -18.99 -16.86
N SER A 9 4.14 -20.00 -16.43
CA SER A 9 2.67 -20.01 -16.55
C SER A 9 2.10 -18.87 -15.72
N ALA A 10 1.31 -18.00 -16.34
CA ALA A 10 0.62 -16.93 -15.66
C ALA A 10 -0.19 -17.49 -14.45
N PRO A 11 -0.13 -16.85 -13.27
CA PRO A 11 -0.83 -17.34 -12.08
C PRO A 11 -2.32 -17.56 -12.38
N ARG A 12 -2.90 -18.65 -11.86
CA ARG A 12 -4.33 -19.05 -12.03
C ARG A 12 -5.35 -17.95 -11.70
N VAL A 13 -4.94 -16.91 -10.99
CA VAL A 13 -5.78 -15.74 -10.62
C VAL A 13 -6.35 -15.00 -11.84
N TRP A 14 -5.71 -15.09 -13.01
CA TRP A 14 -6.15 -14.42 -14.24
C TRP A 14 -7.32 -15.11 -14.96
N ARG A 15 -7.71 -16.32 -14.53
CA ARG A 15 -8.83 -17.08 -15.13
C ARG A 15 -10.16 -16.90 -14.40
N GLN A 16 -10.17 -16.22 -13.25
CA GLN A 16 -11.40 -15.92 -12.50
C GLN A 16 -11.87 -14.51 -12.87
N GLY A 17 -13.11 -14.41 -13.36
CA GLY A 17 -13.73 -13.15 -13.81
C GLY A 17 -13.85 -12.08 -12.71
N PRO A 18 -14.39 -10.90 -13.02
CA PRO A 18 -14.35 -9.71 -12.16
C PRO A 18 -15.09 -9.83 -10.81
N SER A 19 -15.76 -10.96 -10.55
CA SER A 19 -16.50 -11.22 -9.30
C SER A 19 -15.62 -11.56 -8.08
N PHE A 20 -14.31 -11.81 -8.27
CA PHE A 20 -13.41 -12.27 -7.20
C PHE A 20 -12.55 -11.17 -6.56
N VAL A 21 -12.87 -9.89 -6.80
CA VAL A 21 -12.15 -8.79 -6.14
C VAL A 21 -12.71 -8.63 -4.71
N PRO A 22 -11.87 -8.78 -3.65
CA PRO A 22 -12.31 -8.60 -2.26
C PRO A 22 -12.98 -7.23 -2.04
N LYS A 23 -13.99 -7.18 -1.15
CA LYS A 23 -14.79 -5.95 -0.90
C LYS A 23 -13.91 -4.72 -0.60
N ASP A 24 -12.85 -4.92 0.15
CA ASP A 24 -11.96 -3.83 0.55
C ASP A 24 -11.05 -3.35 -0.60
N VAL A 25 -10.64 -4.23 -1.53
CA VAL A 25 -9.93 -3.82 -2.75
C VAL A 25 -10.83 -2.99 -3.64
N ARG A 26 -12.13 -3.33 -3.69
CA ARG A 26 -13.13 -2.49 -4.39
C ARG A 26 -13.26 -1.11 -3.77
N ALA A 27 -13.21 -1.00 -2.45
CA ALA A 27 -13.25 0.30 -1.77
C ALA A 27 -12.01 1.15 -2.07
N ILE A 28 -10.82 0.55 -2.07
CA ILE A 28 -9.56 1.24 -2.44
C ILE A 28 -9.61 1.71 -3.90
N LEU A 29 -10.11 0.86 -4.81
CA LEU A 29 -10.27 1.22 -6.22
C LEU A 29 -11.29 2.35 -6.42
N ALA A 30 -12.40 2.30 -5.72
CA ALA A 30 -13.41 3.37 -5.78
C ALA A 30 -12.85 4.71 -5.28
N ALA A 31 -12.03 4.67 -4.22
CA ALA A 31 -11.33 5.86 -3.72
C ALA A 31 -10.30 6.39 -4.72
N ALA A 32 -9.54 5.50 -5.38
CA ALA A 32 -8.58 5.87 -6.42
C ALA A 32 -9.29 6.44 -7.67
N ASP A 33 -10.38 5.82 -8.12
CA ASP A 33 -11.19 6.31 -9.22
C ASP A 33 -11.74 7.72 -8.92
N LEU A 34 -12.23 7.96 -7.70
CA LEU A 34 -12.71 9.29 -7.29
C LEU A 34 -11.57 10.32 -7.21
N ALA A 35 -10.39 9.92 -6.76
CA ALA A 35 -9.21 10.79 -6.73
C ALA A 35 -8.75 11.17 -8.14
N ALA A 36 -8.76 10.22 -9.09
CA ALA A 36 -8.47 10.44 -10.50
C ALA A 36 -9.47 11.43 -11.12
N GLU A 37 -10.78 11.27 -10.85
CA GLU A 37 -11.83 12.18 -11.32
C GLU A 37 -11.65 13.61 -10.79
N ARG A 38 -11.32 13.75 -9.49
CA ARG A 38 -11.04 15.06 -8.88
C ARG A 38 -9.84 15.76 -9.52
N THR A 39 -8.82 15.00 -9.88
CA THR A 39 -7.62 15.52 -10.54
C THR A 39 -7.92 15.89 -11.98
N ALA A 40 -8.60 15.03 -12.73
CA ALA A 40 -9.01 15.29 -14.10
C ALA A 40 -9.91 16.53 -14.21
N ALA A 41 -10.89 16.68 -13.32
CA ALA A 41 -11.77 17.85 -13.30
C ALA A 41 -11.01 19.17 -13.05
N ARG A 42 -10.02 19.17 -12.14
CA ARG A 42 -9.16 20.36 -11.86
C ARG A 42 -8.27 20.72 -13.03
N VAL A 43 -7.62 19.71 -13.61
CA VAL A 43 -6.74 19.91 -14.78
C VAL A 43 -7.52 20.41 -15.97
N ARG A 44 -8.71 19.82 -16.23
CA ARG A 44 -9.63 20.28 -17.28
C ARG A 44 -10.03 21.74 -17.10
N LEU A 45 -10.41 22.15 -15.87
CA LEU A 45 -10.74 23.54 -15.58
C LEU A 45 -9.55 24.47 -15.84
N GLY A 46 -8.35 24.08 -15.39
CA GLY A 46 -7.12 24.85 -15.65
C GLY A 46 -6.81 25.01 -17.14
N VAL A 47 -6.93 23.92 -17.91
CA VAL A 47 -6.75 23.94 -19.37
C VAL A 47 -7.76 24.86 -20.05
N LEU A 48 -9.04 24.79 -19.65
CA LEU A 48 -10.07 25.68 -20.23
C LEU A 48 -9.80 27.16 -19.88
N ILE A 49 -9.36 27.46 -18.67
CA ILE A 49 -8.97 28.84 -18.31
C ILE A 49 -7.82 29.33 -19.21
N LEU A 50 -6.79 28.49 -19.43
CA LEU A 50 -5.68 28.83 -20.32
C LEU A 50 -6.12 29.05 -21.77
N ILE A 51 -7.01 28.20 -22.28
CA ILE A 51 -7.61 28.35 -23.62
C ILE A 51 -8.41 29.65 -23.67
N GLY A 52 -9.19 29.96 -22.64
CA GLY A 52 -9.97 31.19 -22.56
C GLY A 52 -9.10 32.45 -22.57
N LEU A 53 -8.03 32.45 -21.81
CA LEU A 53 -7.06 33.54 -21.80
C LEU A 53 -6.39 33.71 -23.17
N ALA A 54 -6.04 32.62 -23.84
CA ALA A 54 -5.50 32.64 -25.18
C ALA A 54 -6.50 33.20 -26.22
N LEU A 55 -7.77 32.74 -26.13
CA LEU A 55 -8.84 33.23 -27.03
C LEU A 55 -9.11 34.71 -26.83
N VAL A 56 -9.14 35.21 -25.59
CA VAL A 56 -9.36 36.64 -25.31
C VAL A 56 -8.12 37.46 -25.76
N GLY A 57 -6.91 37.01 -25.44
CA GLY A 57 -5.68 37.74 -25.79
C GLY A 57 -5.44 37.77 -27.29
N LEU A 58 -5.49 36.63 -27.98
CA LEU A 58 -5.26 36.55 -29.43
C LEU A 58 -6.47 37.08 -30.22
N GLY A 59 -7.70 36.88 -29.74
CA GLY A 59 -8.92 37.37 -30.36
C GLY A 59 -8.97 38.91 -30.37
N ALA A 60 -8.54 39.54 -29.27
CA ALA A 60 -8.43 40.98 -29.19
C ALA A 60 -7.35 41.54 -30.12
N LEU A 61 -6.23 40.85 -30.31
CA LEU A 61 -5.13 41.25 -31.18
C LEU A 61 -5.44 41.02 -32.68
N ALA A 62 -6.15 39.92 -32.98
CA ALA A 62 -6.39 39.52 -34.38
C ALA A 62 -7.76 39.94 -34.93
N GLY A 63 -8.64 40.55 -34.10
CA GLY A 63 -9.99 40.94 -34.51
C GLY A 63 -10.90 39.75 -34.78
N ILE A 64 -10.56 38.51 -34.31
CA ILE A 64 -11.29 37.25 -34.56
C ILE A 64 -12.22 36.97 -33.38
N TYR A 65 -12.96 37.95 -32.92
CA TYR A 65 -13.91 37.72 -31.83
C TYR A 65 -15.28 37.31 -32.40
N SER A 66 -15.74 36.14 -32.02
CA SER A 66 -17.05 35.64 -32.43
C SER A 66 -17.90 35.29 -31.21
N GLU A 67 -19.10 35.81 -31.10
CA GLU A 67 -20.02 35.63 -29.98
C GLU A 67 -20.39 34.17 -29.75
N TRP A 68 -20.48 33.37 -30.81
CA TRP A 68 -20.80 31.95 -30.70
C TRP A 68 -19.64 31.14 -30.08
N ILE A 69 -18.34 31.49 -30.37
CA ILE A 69 -17.19 30.86 -29.73
C ILE A 69 -17.20 31.17 -28.23
N ALA A 70 -17.46 32.43 -27.88
CA ALA A 70 -17.54 32.86 -26.48
C ALA A 70 -18.66 32.11 -25.74
N THR A 71 -19.81 31.91 -26.38
CA THR A 71 -20.95 31.19 -25.80
C THR A 71 -20.62 29.74 -25.54
N ILE A 72 -20.08 29.00 -26.53
CA ILE A 72 -19.69 27.59 -26.37
C ILE A 72 -18.65 27.45 -25.31
N PHE A 73 -17.65 28.35 -25.28
CA PHE A 73 -16.62 28.36 -24.26
C PHE A 73 -17.19 28.60 -22.87
N ALA A 74 -18.11 29.56 -22.68
CA ALA A 74 -18.74 29.85 -21.40
C ALA A 74 -19.53 28.64 -20.88
N VAL A 75 -20.26 27.94 -21.75
CA VAL A 75 -20.97 26.72 -21.39
C VAL A 75 -20.01 25.62 -20.93
N ASN A 76 -18.89 25.39 -21.67
CA ASN A 76 -17.89 24.39 -21.28
C ASN A 76 -17.20 24.73 -19.96
N LEU A 77 -16.92 26.01 -19.73
CA LEU A 77 -16.37 26.50 -18.47
C LEU A 77 -17.35 26.23 -17.31
N GLY A 78 -18.63 26.52 -17.51
CA GLY A 78 -19.69 26.22 -16.54
C GLY A 78 -19.79 24.73 -16.22
N VAL A 79 -19.77 23.85 -17.23
CA VAL A 79 -19.76 22.40 -17.08
C VAL A 79 -18.51 21.95 -16.30
N SER A 80 -17.35 22.55 -16.55
CA SER A 80 -16.12 22.19 -15.86
C SER A 80 -16.10 22.63 -14.40
N ILE A 81 -16.67 23.79 -14.09
CA ILE A 81 -16.87 24.23 -12.71
C ILE A 81 -17.82 23.29 -11.99
N ALA A 82 -18.96 22.97 -12.63
CA ALA A 82 -19.92 21.99 -12.08
C ALA A 82 -19.28 20.63 -11.83
N ALA A 83 -18.43 20.14 -12.74
CA ALA A 83 -17.69 18.88 -12.59
C ALA A 83 -16.77 18.90 -11.36
N VAL A 84 -16.03 20.00 -11.13
CA VAL A 84 -15.17 20.17 -9.96
C VAL A 84 -15.97 20.18 -8.67
N VAL A 85 -17.11 20.86 -8.64
CA VAL A 85 -18.01 20.90 -7.48
C VAL A 85 -18.59 19.51 -7.22
N LEU A 86 -19.15 18.87 -8.24
CA LEU A 86 -19.75 17.54 -8.11
C LEU A 86 -18.74 16.48 -7.61
N ALA A 87 -17.50 16.51 -8.13
CA ALA A 87 -16.44 15.57 -7.71
C ALA A 87 -16.05 15.72 -6.23
N ARG A 88 -16.41 16.84 -5.58
CA ARG A 88 -16.19 17.08 -4.15
C ARG A 88 -17.36 16.65 -3.25
N THR A 89 -18.51 16.42 -3.83
CA THR A 89 -19.76 16.11 -3.10
C THR A 89 -20.05 14.60 -3.10
N ALA A 90 -20.91 14.15 -2.18
CA ALA A 90 -21.45 12.79 -2.16
C ALA A 90 -22.42 12.51 -3.33
N ALA A 91 -22.79 13.54 -4.09
CA ALA A 91 -23.68 13.44 -5.25
C ALA A 91 -22.96 12.90 -6.51
N PHE A 92 -21.65 12.71 -6.47
CA PHE A 92 -20.90 12.13 -7.59
C PHE A 92 -21.42 10.73 -7.93
N ARG A 93 -21.76 10.51 -9.21
CA ARG A 93 -22.24 9.23 -9.74
C ARG A 93 -21.37 8.76 -10.90
N SER A 94 -21.36 7.46 -11.15
CA SER A 94 -20.53 6.82 -12.18
C SER A 94 -20.84 7.24 -13.62
N TRP A 95 -22.03 7.80 -13.88
CA TRP A 95 -22.43 8.31 -15.18
C TRP A 95 -21.91 9.74 -15.47
N VAL A 96 -21.56 10.52 -14.44
CA VAL A 96 -21.10 11.92 -14.57
C VAL A 96 -19.94 12.08 -15.57
N PRO A 97 -18.86 11.27 -15.53
CA PRO A 97 -17.77 11.35 -16.50
C PRO A 97 -18.24 11.15 -17.97
N TRP A 98 -19.21 10.27 -18.19
CA TRP A 98 -19.76 10.01 -19.52
C TRP A 98 -20.53 11.22 -20.07
N THR A 99 -21.33 11.86 -19.23
CA THR A 99 -22.07 13.07 -19.58
C THR A 99 -21.12 14.21 -19.94
N ILE A 100 -20.05 14.37 -19.13
CA ILE A 100 -19.03 15.39 -19.37
C ILE A 100 -18.34 15.14 -20.72
N ALA A 101 -17.92 13.91 -20.99
CA ALA A 101 -17.28 13.53 -22.24
C ALA A 101 -18.21 13.77 -23.45
N THR A 102 -19.51 13.50 -23.29
CA THR A 102 -20.53 13.78 -24.33
C THR A 102 -20.63 15.27 -24.60
N LEU A 103 -20.71 16.10 -23.56
CA LEU A 103 -20.79 17.55 -23.70
C LEU A 103 -19.53 18.15 -24.33
N ASP A 104 -18.35 17.62 -23.97
CA ASP A 104 -17.06 18.02 -24.57
C ASP A 104 -17.02 17.68 -26.07
N GLY A 105 -17.39 16.44 -26.42
CA GLY A 105 -17.44 16.02 -27.81
C GLY A 105 -18.45 16.83 -28.61
N ALA A 106 -19.65 17.06 -28.07
CA ALA A 106 -20.69 17.87 -28.69
C ALA A 106 -20.25 19.34 -28.88
N ALA A 107 -19.55 19.89 -27.90
CA ALA A 107 -19.00 21.25 -28.00
C ALA A 107 -18.00 21.38 -29.14
N VAL A 108 -17.03 20.45 -29.25
CA VAL A 108 -16.04 20.47 -30.34
C VAL A 108 -16.72 20.31 -31.70
N ILE A 109 -17.65 19.36 -31.83
CA ILE A 109 -18.41 19.16 -33.06
C ILE A 109 -19.27 20.42 -33.39
N GLY A 110 -19.90 21.02 -32.37
CA GLY A 110 -20.64 22.27 -32.50
C GLY A 110 -19.77 23.42 -33.00
N VAL A 111 -18.58 23.61 -32.40
CA VAL A 111 -17.62 24.64 -32.88
C VAL A 111 -17.22 24.43 -34.33
N ILE A 112 -17.04 23.16 -34.76
CA ILE A 112 -16.70 22.84 -36.13
C ILE A 112 -17.82 23.17 -37.08
N ILE A 113 -19.07 22.77 -36.77
CA ILE A 113 -20.22 22.99 -37.65
C ILE A 113 -20.60 24.49 -37.71
N PHE A 114 -20.74 25.15 -36.56
CA PHE A 114 -21.07 26.55 -36.48
C PHE A 114 -19.99 27.46 -37.05
N GLY A 115 -18.70 27.09 -36.79
CA GLY A 115 -17.54 27.80 -37.33
C GLY A 115 -17.52 27.75 -38.85
N ALA A 116 -17.70 26.56 -39.44
CA ALA A 116 -17.77 26.41 -40.89
C ALA A 116 -18.92 27.25 -41.51
N SER A 117 -20.08 27.20 -40.86
CA SER A 117 -21.27 27.93 -41.33
C SER A 117 -21.08 29.46 -41.21
N ALA A 118 -20.51 29.95 -40.12
CA ALA A 118 -20.28 31.36 -39.88
C ALA A 118 -19.25 31.96 -40.85
N GLU A 119 -18.17 31.25 -41.09
CA GLU A 119 -17.09 31.66 -42.00
C GLU A 119 -17.42 31.34 -43.48
N ARG A 120 -18.55 30.72 -43.75
CA ARG A 120 -18.94 30.22 -45.10
C ARG A 120 -17.90 29.34 -45.74
N VAL A 121 -17.20 28.53 -44.92
CA VAL A 121 -16.14 27.61 -45.33
C VAL A 121 -16.68 26.18 -45.26
N PRO A 122 -16.42 25.30 -46.25
CA PRO A 122 -16.79 23.90 -46.17
C PRO A 122 -16.24 23.23 -44.90
N VAL A 123 -17.06 22.36 -44.28
CA VAL A 123 -16.65 21.61 -43.08
C VAL A 123 -15.38 20.77 -43.34
N SER A 124 -15.19 20.36 -44.60
CA SER A 124 -13.97 19.63 -45.01
C SER A 124 -12.66 20.37 -44.75
N TYR A 125 -12.70 21.72 -44.69
CA TYR A 125 -11.51 22.57 -44.43
C TYR A 125 -11.27 22.85 -42.95
N THR A 126 -12.21 22.53 -42.08
CA THR A 126 -12.10 22.77 -40.65
C THR A 126 -10.93 22.05 -39.93
N PRO A 127 -10.35 20.93 -40.46
CA PRO A 127 -9.10 20.39 -39.90
C PRO A 127 -7.89 21.34 -39.94
N ALA A 128 -7.95 22.39 -40.76
CA ALA A 128 -6.95 23.47 -40.73
C ALA A 128 -7.12 24.39 -39.52
N LEU A 129 -8.29 24.44 -38.93
CA LEU A 129 -8.57 25.29 -37.77
C LEU A 129 -7.95 24.74 -36.50
N ALA A 130 -7.44 25.64 -35.65
CA ALA A 130 -6.82 25.28 -34.38
C ALA A 130 -7.75 24.48 -33.46
N VAL A 131 -9.06 24.70 -33.56
CA VAL A 131 -10.08 23.97 -32.76
C VAL A 131 -10.07 22.47 -32.99
N SER A 132 -9.72 22.01 -34.18
CA SER A 132 -9.67 20.57 -34.49
C SER A 132 -8.56 19.84 -33.71
N TRP A 133 -7.51 20.53 -33.31
CA TRP A 133 -6.43 19.98 -32.50
C TRP A 133 -6.83 19.76 -31.01
N VAL A 134 -7.90 20.43 -30.55
CA VAL A 134 -8.46 20.23 -29.21
C VAL A 134 -8.95 18.78 -29.00
N MET A 135 -9.29 18.05 -30.07
CA MET A 135 -9.70 16.64 -29.98
C MET A 135 -8.65 15.78 -29.29
N PHE A 136 -7.36 15.93 -29.63
CA PHE A 136 -6.28 15.18 -29.02
C PHE A 136 -6.08 15.54 -27.55
N LEU A 137 -6.26 16.83 -27.21
CA LEU A 137 -6.20 17.30 -25.83
C LEU A 137 -7.35 16.72 -25.00
N LEU A 138 -8.56 16.65 -25.54
CA LEU A 138 -9.70 16.04 -24.85
C LEU A 138 -9.50 14.54 -24.61
N ILE A 139 -8.95 13.81 -25.59
CA ILE A 139 -8.61 12.39 -25.44
C ILE A 139 -7.59 12.22 -24.31
N ALA A 140 -6.54 13.06 -24.26
CA ALA A 140 -5.55 13.05 -23.22
C ALA A 140 -6.10 13.37 -21.82
N LEU A 141 -6.97 14.38 -21.72
CA LEU A 141 -7.66 14.74 -20.47
C LEU A 141 -8.55 13.61 -19.96
N THR A 142 -9.27 12.96 -20.87
CA THR A 142 -10.14 11.82 -20.54
C THR A 142 -9.32 10.61 -20.04
N ALA A 143 -8.10 10.42 -20.54
CA ALA A 143 -7.21 9.37 -20.09
C ALA A 143 -6.85 9.49 -18.60
N MET A 144 -6.82 10.70 -18.04
CA MET A 144 -6.54 10.94 -16.61
C MET A 144 -7.58 10.33 -15.68
N GLN A 145 -8.78 10.02 -16.16
CA GLN A 145 -9.85 9.38 -15.40
C GLN A 145 -9.66 7.85 -15.24
N LEU A 146 -8.59 7.30 -15.81
CA LEU A 146 -8.22 5.87 -15.74
C LEU A 146 -9.32 4.90 -16.23
N LYS A 147 -10.21 5.37 -17.13
CA LYS A 147 -11.31 4.62 -17.71
C LYS A 147 -11.12 4.46 -19.21
N ALA A 148 -10.54 3.35 -19.64
CA ALA A 148 -10.27 3.07 -21.06
C ALA A 148 -11.55 3.14 -21.93
N GLY A 149 -12.69 2.65 -21.40
CA GLY A 149 -13.98 2.71 -22.11
C GLY A 149 -14.44 4.14 -22.40
N LEU A 150 -14.18 5.09 -21.51
CA LEU A 150 -14.53 6.49 -21.70
C LEU A 150 -13.68 7.15 -22.80
N VAL A 151 -12.40 6.78 -22.90
CA VAL A 151 -11.50 7.24 -23.97
C VAL A 151 -11.98 6.75 -25.34
N VAL A 152 -12.33 5.45 -25.42
CA VAL A 152 -12.88 4.86 -26.66
C VAL A 152 -14.21 5.54 -27.06
N TYR A 153 -15.07 5.77 -26.06
CA TYR A 153 -16.35 6.43 -26.28
C TYR A 153 -16.17 7.85 -26.85
N LEU A 154 -15.33 8.68 -26.21
CA LEU A 154 -15.10 10.04 -26.67
C LEU A 154 -14.43 10.04 -28.06
N GLY A 155 -13.43 9.19 -28.29
CA GLY A 155 -12.79 9.05 -29.58
C GLY A 155 -13.78 8.65 -30.68
N GLY A 156 -14.65 7.67 -30.41
CA GLY A 156 -15.71 7.25 -31.32
C GLY A 156 -16.72 8.36 -31.59
N LEU A 157 -17.14 9.11 -30.57
CA LEU A 157 -18.05 10.25 -30.68
C LEU A 157 -17.47 11.34 -31.60
N LEU A 158 -16.18 11.69 -31.38
CA LEU A 158 -15.48 12.70 -32.19
C LEU A 158 -15.37 12.26 -33.67
N VAL A 159 -14.95 11.01 -33.92
CA VAL A 159 -14.84 10.47 -35.27
C VAL A 159 -16.21 10.43 -35.96
N ALA A 160 -17.22 9.89 -35.28
CA ALA A 160 -18.58 9.79 -35.85
C ALA A 160 -19.19 11.16 -36.08
N GLY A 161 -19.08 12.09 -35.13
CA GLY A 161 -19.65 13.44 -35.26
C GLY A 161 -18.97 14.25 -36.36
N PHE A 162 -17.67 14.16 -36.50
CA PHE A 162 -16.96 14.84 -37.60
C PHE A 162 -17.29 14.22 -38.95
N THR A 163 -17.36 12.89 -39.03
CA THR A 163 -17.77 12.20 -40.26
C THR A 163 -19.18 12.59 -40.68
N ALA A 164 -20.12 12.64 -39.72
CA ALA A 164 -21.49 13.08 -39.98
C ALA A 164 -21.54 14.52 -40.48
N ALA A 165 -20.79 15.43 -39.84
CA ALA A 165 -20.69 16.82 -40.25
C ALA A 165 -20.17 16.96 -41.70
N MET A 166 -19.12 16.18 -42.07
CA MET A 166 -18.59 16.17 -43.43
C MET A 166 -19.59 15.62 -44.47
N VAL A 167 -20.28 14.53 -44.13
CA VAL A 167 -21.31 13.96 -45.07
C VAL A 167 -22.45 14.93 -45.34
N LEU A 168 -22.87 15.66 -44.31
CA LEU A 168 -23.91 16.69 -44.47
C LEU A 168 -23.45 17.89 -45.29
N ASP A 169 -22.14 18.23 -45.17
CA ASP A 169 -21.57 19.36 -45.90
C ASP A 169 -21.32 19.09 -47.40
N VAL A 170 -21.05 17.85 -47.79
CA VAL A 170 -20.85 17.44 -49.18
C VAL A 170 -22.07 17.82 -50.05
N GLN A 171 -23.26 17.83 -49.47
CA GLN A 171 -24.48 18.27 -50.18
C GLN A 171 -24.50 19.78 -50.51
N GLN A 172 -23.76 20.60 -49.74
CA GLN A 172 -23.63 22.05 -49.98
C GLN A 172 -22.41 22.40 -50.84
N ALA A 173 -21.34 21.61 -50.76
CA ALA A 173 -20.08 21.83 -51.49
C ALA A 173 -20.23 21.62 -53.04
N ALA A 174 -21.24 20.91 -53.49
CA ALA A 174 -21.52 20.74 -54.91
C ALA A 174 -21.84 22.03 -55.67
N LEU A 175 -21.92 23.17 -54.97
CA LEU A 175 -22.25 24.49 -55.51
C LEU A 175 -21.05 25.48 -55.55
N ALA A 176 -19.82 25.02 -55.22
CA ALA A 176 -18.64 25.89 -55.13
C ALA A 176 -17.95 26.14 -56.50
N PRO A 177 -17.41 27.36 -56.77
CA PRO A 177 -16.70 27.68 -58.00
C PRO A 177 -15.38 26.91 -58.10
N THR A 178 -15.06 26.37 -59.26
CA THR A 178 -13.85 25.61 -59.59
C THR A 178 -12.73 26.49 -60.17
N ASP A 179 -12.25 27.43 -59.38
CA ASP A 179 -11.01 28.16 -59.72
C ASP A 179 -9.78 27.40 -59.21
N GLY A 180 -8.59 27.71 -59.75
CA GLY A 180 -7.38 26.92 -59.52
C GLY A 180 -6.92 26.79 -58.06
N VAL A 181 -7.33 27.72 -57.17
CA VAL A 181 -7.13 27.65 -55.74
C VAL A 181 -8.04 26.61 -55.08
N GLY A 182 -9.30 26.52 -55.56
CA GLY A 182 -10.26 25.54 -55.08
C GLY A 182 -9.78 24.09 -55.34
N ALA A 183 -9.23 23.82 -56.52
CA ALA A 183 -8.65 22.49 -56.82
C ALA A 183 -7.49 22.09 -55.92
N THR A 184 -6.64 23.05 -55.57
CA THR A 184 -5.53 22.78 -54.63
C THR A 184 -6.03 22.53 -53.20
N LEU A 185 -7.02 23.28 -52.75
CA LEU A 185 -7.64 23.07 -51.43
C LEU A 185 -8.40 21.77 -51.35
N GLU A 186 -9.09 21.37 -52.43
CA GLU A 186 -9.78 20.07 -52.50
C GLU A 186 -8.79 18.89 -52.49
N LEU A 187 -7.60 19.06 -53.11
CA LEU A 187 -6.52 18.09 -53.00
C LEU A 187 -6.04 17.88 -51.55
N ILE A 188 -5.92 18.95 -50.77
CA ILE A 188 -5.38 18.90 -49.39
C ILE A 188 -6.47 18.52 -48.37
N PHE A 189 -7.72 18.95 -48.56
CA PHE A 189 -8.84 18.78 -47.63
C PHE A 189 -9.95 17.89 -48.16
N GLY A 190 -9.70 17.20 -49.25
CA GLY A 190 -10.65 16.26 -49.84
C GLY A 190 -10.92 15.06 -48.90
N PRO A 191 -11.97 14.27 -49.25
CA PRO A 191 -12.46 13.18 -48.41
C PRO A 191 -11.39 12.16 -48.01
N GLY A 192 -10.47 11.84 -48.93
CA GLY A 192 -9.39 10.89 -48.65
C GLY A 192 -8.43 11.36 -47.57
N HIS A 193 -7.98 12.62 -47.64
CA HIS A 193 -7.08 13.19 -46.63
C HIS A 193 -7.76 13.36 -45.26
N ASN A 194 -9.02 13.71 -45.25
CA ASN A 194 -9.80 13.83 -44.04
C ASN A 194 -10.10 12.46 -43.39
N ALA A 195 -10.29 11.42 -44.18
CA ALA A 195 -10.39 10.05 -43.70
C ALA A 195 -9.10 9.60 -42.98
N VAL A 196 -7.92 9.97 -43.50
CA VAL A 196 -6.64 9.71 -42.83
C VAL A 196 -6.55 10.46 -41.50
N ARG A 197 -6.93 11.76 -41.47
CA ARG A 197 -6.92 12.56 -40.22
C ARG A 197 -7.85 11.98 -39.16
N LEU A 198 -9.06 11.58 -39.53
CA LEU A 198 -10.01 10.92 -38.62
C LEU A 198 -9.50 9.56 -38.14
N SER A 199 -8.85 8.80 -39.02
CA SER A 199 -8.21 7.54 -38.64
C SER A 199 -7.10 7.76 -37.59
N LEU A 200 -6.34 8.86 -37.70
CA LEU A 200 -5.33 9.24 -36.70
C LEU A 200 -5.97 9.60 -35.34
N VAL A 201 -7.10 10.30 -35.32
CA VAL A 201 -7.85 10.57 -34.07
C VAL A 201 -8.32 9.26 -33.44
N GLY A 202 -8.93 8.38 -34.22
CA GLY A 202 -9.38 7.07 -33.76
C GLY A 202 -8.23 6.19 -33.23
N LEU A 203 -7.10 6.16 -33.97
CA LEU A 203 -5.91 5.43 -33.56
C LEU A 203 -5.30 6.00 -32.28
N THR A 204 -5.25 7.33 -32.15
CA THR A 204 -4.79 7.98 -30.91
C THR A 204 -5.68 7.59 -29.74
N ALA A 205 -7.00 7.64 -29.89
CA ALA A 205 -7.93 7.20 -28.85
C ALA A 205 -7.71 5.73 -28.47
N LEU A 206 -7.48 4.86 -29.45
CA LEU A 206 -7.21 3.45 -29.23
C LEU A 206 -5.89 3.21 -28.46
N VAL A 207 -4.82 3.86 -28.89
CA VAL A 207 -3.50 3.74 -28.22
C VAL A 207 -3.57 4.23 -26.79
N VAL A 208 -4.22 5.38 -26.56
CA VAL A 208 -4.42 5.96 -25.22
C VAL A 208 -5.29 5.02 -24.38
N ALA A 209 -6.35 4.47 -24.92
CA ALA A 209 -7.21 3.52 -24.20
C ALA A 209 -6.45 2.24 -23.79
N ILE A 210 -5.62 1.70 -24.68
CA ILE A 210 -4.76 0.54 -24.39
C ILE A 210 -3.78 0.90 -23.26
N THR A 211 -3.16 2.06 -23.31
CA THR A 211 -2.21 2.55 -22.29
C THR A 211 -2.90 2.69 -20.93
N VAL A 212 -4.08 3.28 -20.88
CA VAL A 212 -4.91 3.41 -19.67
C VAL A 212 -5.30 2.02 -19.12
N ALA A 213 -5.74 1.11 -19.99
CA ALA A 213 -6.11 -0.24 -19.58
C ALA A 213 -4.91 -1.02 -19.00
N ARG A 214 -3.72 -0.88 -19.61
CA ARG A 214 -2.49 -1.47 -19.10
C ARG A 214 -2.10 -0.88 -17.74
N GLY A 215 -2.06 0.44 -17.64
CA GLY A 215 -1.74 1.15 -16.39
C GLY A 215 -2.66 0.73 -15.24
N ARG A 216 -3.96 0.64 -15.50
CA ARG A 216 -4.94 0.17 -14.51
C ARG A 216 -4.70 -1.28 -14.08
N ARG A 217 -4.35 -2.17 -15.01
CA ARG A 217 -4.01 -3.58 -14.68
C ARG A 217 -2.75 -3.67 -13.81
N THR A 218 -1.73 -2.88 -14.12
CA THR A 218 -0.48 -2.84 -13.34
C THR A 218 -0.73 -2.33 -11.93
N LEU A 219 -1.51 -1.26 -11.77
CA LEU A 219 -1.91 -0.73 -10.46
C LEU A 219 -2.68 -1.78 -9.64
N LEU A 220 -3.64 -2.48 -10.26
CA LEU A 220 -4.39 -3.55 -9.62
C LEU A 220 -3.48 -4.68 -9.13
N ALA A 221 -2.54 -5.12 -9.97
CA ALA A 221 -1.58 -6.15 -9.62
C ALA A 221 -0.70 -5.71 -8.44
N ALA A 222 -0.19 -4.48 -8.46
CA ALA A 222 0.62 -3.93 -7.39
C ALA A 222 -0.14 -3.85 -6.04
N VAL A 223 -1.39 -3.38 -6.04
CA VAL A 223 -2.25 -3.32 -4.85
C VAL A 223 -2.51 -4.72 -4.28
N ILE A 224 -2.79 -5.70 -5.14
CA ILE A 224 -3.04 -7.09 -4.71
C ILE A 224 -1.77 -7.69 -4.08
N VAL A 225 -0.59 -7.47 -4.69
CA VAL A 225 0.69 -7.98 -4.18
C VAL A 225 1.03 -7.31 -2.84
N ALA A 226 0.97 -5.99 -2.77
CA ALA A 226 1.23 -5.24 -1.54
C ALA A 226 0.32 -5.69 -0.38
N ARG A 227 -0.95 -5.95 -0.68
CA ARG A 227 -1.91 -6.43 0.32
C ARG A 227 -1.66 -7.87 0.76
N ARG A 228 -1.27 -8.76 -0.15
CA ARG A 228 -0.85 -10.11 0.22
C ARG A 228 0.36 -10.08 1.13
N SER A 229 1.35 -9.25 0.81
CA SER A 229 2.52 -9.04 1.67
C SER A 229 2.13 -8.51 3.05
N ALA A 230 1.30 -7.48 3.13
CA ALA A 230 0.81 -6.92 4.40
C ALA A 230 -0.09 -7.90 5.19
N HIS A 231 -0.77 -8.83 4.53
CA HIS A 231 -1.57 -9.86 5.22
C HIS A 231 -0.69 -10.98 5.76
N LEU A 232 0.32 -11.40 4.99
CA LEU A 232 1.30 -12.38 5.42
C LEU A 232 2.16 -11.86 6.58
N SER A 233 2.48 -10.56 6.61
CA SER A 233 3.24 -9.94 7.71
C SER A 233 2.58 -10.04 9.08
N ARG A 234 1.28 -10.28 9.15
CA ARG A 234 0.57 -10.52 10.42
C ARG A 234 0.79 -11.94 10.99
N TYR A 235 1.26 -12.87 10.16
CA TYR A 235 1.54 -14.26 10.55
C TYR A 235 3.03 -14.55 10.73
N PHE A 236 3.90 -13.62 10.32
CA PHE A 236 5.34 -13.70 10.55
C PHE A 236 5.74 -12.69 11.62
N ALA A 237 6.81 -12.98 12.36
CA ALA A 237 7.40 -12.02 13.29
C ALA A 237 7.68 -10.69 12.56
N SER A 238 7.26 -9.57 13.15
CA SER A 238 7.28 -8.24 12.52
C SER A 238 8.67 -7.78 12.04
N GLY A 239 9.75 -8.30 12.65
CA GLY A 239 11.12 -8.03 12.23
C GLY A 239 11.60 -8.79 10.99
N LEU A 240 10.81 -9.75 10.48
CA LEU A 240 11.22 -10.62 9.37
C LEU A 240 10.72 -10.15 8.01
N VAL A 241 9.65 -9.37 7.98
CA VAL A 241 9.02 -8.94 6.72
C VAL A 241 9.98 -8.11 5.84
N PRO A 242 10.78 -7.16 6.39
CA PRO A 242 11.77 -6.44 5.60
C PRO A 242 12.88 -7.35 5.05
N LEU A 243 13.31 -8.35 5.84
CA LEU A 243 14.34 -9.30 5.44
C LEU A 243 13.90 -10.25 4.33
N LEU A 244 12.63 -10.67 4.35
CA LEU A 244 12.04 -11.51 3.32
C LEU A 244 11.76 -10.73 2.03
N ALA A 245 11.66 -9.40 2.10
CA ALA A 245 11.45 -8.55 0.95
C ALA A 245 12.74 -8.21 0.19
N ASP A 246 13.87 -8.08 0.89
CA ASP A 246 15.12 -7.55 0.34
C ASP A 246 16.25 -8.59 0.20
N ALA A 247 16.18 -9.74 0.91
CA ALA A 247 17.20 -10.77 0.84
C ALA A 247 16.84 -11.89 -0.14
N GLU A 248 17.84 -12.42 -0.84
CA GLU A 248 17.66 -13.67 -1.55
C GLU A 248 17.32 -14.78 -0.55
N VAL A 249 16.21 -15.50 -0.78
CA VAL A 249 15.71 -16.59 0.09
C VAL A 249 16.80 -17.60 0.43
N GLU A 250 17.74 -17.81 -0.48
CA GLU A 250 18.91 -18.70 -0.29
C GLU A 250 19.87 -18.22 0.80
N GLU A 251 20.04 -16.93 0.99
CA GLU A 251 20.92 -16.38 2.03
C GLU A 251 20.28 -16.54 3.42
N LEU A 252 18.97 -16.38 3.50
CA LEU A 252 18.19 -16.65 4.72
C LEU A 252 18.18 -18.13 5.09
N LYS A 253 18.14 -19.04 4.09
CA LYS A 253 18.22 -20.50 4.31
C LYS A 253 19.57 -20.95 4.82
N ARG A 254 20.67 -20.30 4.40
CA ARG A 254 22.01 -20.62 4.93
C ARG A 254 22.13 -20.39 6.42
N GLY A 255 21.36 -19.43 6.96
CA GLY A 255 21.39 -19.04 8.35
C GLY A 255 22.79 -18.66 8.82
N ARG A 256 22.91 -18.21 10.05
CA ARG A 256 24.22 -17.88 10.62
C ARG A 256 24.29 -18.18 12.11
N ARG A 257 25.51 -18.50 12.57
CA ARG A 257 25.78 -18.57 14.01
C ARG A 257 26.11 -17.18 14.52
N GLN A 258 25.41 -16.75 15.55
CA GLN A 258 25.55 -15.44 16.15
C GLN A 258 25.21 -15.49 17.64
N TYR A 259 25.60 -14.47 18.40
CA TYR A 259 25.13 -14.30 19.76
C TYR A 259 23.79 -13.59 19.76
N ALA A 260 22.89 -14.01 20.66
CA ALA A 260 21.59 -13.39 20.84
C ALA A 260 21.16 -13.47 22.31
N ALA A 261 20.34 -12.53 22.76
CA ALA A 261 19.63 -12.66 24.02
C ALA A 261 18.25 -13.24 23.75
N ILE A 262 17.89 -14.27 24.52
CA ILE A 262 16.63 -14.99 24.41
C ILE A 262 15.81 -14.73 25.68
N LEU A 263 14.58 -14.28 25.51
CA LEU A 263 13.62 -14.04 26.56
C LEU A 263 12.46 -15.03 26.43
N PHE A 264 12.17 -15.75 27.49
CA PHE A 264 10.91 -16.50 27.64
C PHE A 264 10.04 -15.86 28.72
N ALA A 265 8.74 -15.81 28.46
CA ALA A 265 7.76 -15.34 29.44
C ALA A 265 6.52 -16.24 29.43
N ASP A 266 6.14 -16.77 30.60
CA ASP A 266 5.05 -17.71 30.77
C ASP A 266 4.07 -17.26 31.88
N ILE A 267 2.77 -17.49 31.68
CA ILE A 267 1.72 -17.16 32.65
C ILE A 267 1.63 -18.25 33.71
N ARG A 268 1.83 -17.91 34.96
CA ARG A 268 1.75 -18.86 36.05
C ARG A 268 0.34 -19.35 36.30
N GLY A 269 0.17 -20.67 36.30
CA GLY A 269 -1.11 -21.31 36.58
C GLY A 269 -2.13 -21.16 35.44
N PHE A 270 -1.69 -20.92 34.22
CA PHE A 270 -2.55 -20.76 33.05
C PHE A 270 -3.43 -21.99 32.79
N THR A 271 -2.89 -23.21 32.95
CA THR A 271 -3.64 -24.46 32.78
C THR A 271 -4.88 -24.49 33.68
N ALA A 272 -4.71 -24.20 34.97
CA ALA A 272 -5.84 -24.15 35.92
C ALA A 272 -6.79 -22.97 35.65
N LEU A 273 -6.31 -21.89 35.04
CA LEU A 273 -7.13 -20.76 34.61
C LEU A 273 -7.96 -21.11 33.38
N SER A 274 -7.35 -21.80 32.40
CA SER A 274 -8.00 -22.19 31.15
C SER A 274 -9.11 -23.23 31.34
N GLU A 275 -9.01 -24.09 32.35
CA GLU A 275 -10.08 -25.04 32.69
C GLU A 275 -11.35 -24.38 33.24
N ARG A 276 -11.28 -23.08 33.67
CA ARG A 276 -12.37 -22.36 34.30
C ARG A 276 -12.99 -21.27 33.43
N LEU A 277 -12.39 -20.96 32.32
CA LEU A 277 -12.83 -19.90 31.42
C LEU A 277 -13.41 -20.47 30.13
N ASP A 278 -14.39 -19.80 29.57
CA ASP A 278 -14.89 -20.10 28.23
C ASP A 278 -13.81 -19.83 27.17
N PRO A 279 -13.81 -20.56 26.04
CA PRO A 279 -12.79 -20.43 24.99
C PRO A 279 -12.59 -19.00 24.49
N GLU A 280 -13.66 -18.24 24.36
CA GLU A 280 -13.61 -16.83 23.95
C GLU A 280 -12.90 -15.95 25.00
N ALA A 281 -13.16 -16.17 26.28
CA ALA A 281 -12.51 -15.47 27.36
C ALA A 281 -11.01 -15.82 27.47
N ILE A 282 -10.65 -17.09 27.18
CA ILE A 282 -9.25 -17.53 27.08
C ILE A 282 -8.54 -16.81 25.93
N ALA A 283 -9.18 -16.75 24.75
CA ALA A 283 -8.63 -16.09 23.57
C ALA A 283 -8.39 -14.60 23.82
N GLU A 284 -9.35 -13.90 24.44
CA GLU A 284 -9.23 -12.48 24.81
C GLU A 284 -8.10 -12.25 25.85
N PHE A 285 -8.04 -13.13 26.85
CA PHE A 285 -7.01 -13.10 27.88
C PHE A 285 -5.60 -13.28 27.30
N LEU A 286 -5.40 -14.32 26.44
CA LEU A 286 -4.15 -14.56 25.75
C LEU A 286 -3.79 -13.41 24.79
N ALA A 287 -4.73 -12.88 24.03
CA ALA A 287 -4.51 -11.73 23.17
C ALA A 287 -4.04 -10.51 23.99
N SER A 288 -4.62 -10.29 25.15
CA SER A 288 -4.27 -9.23 26.08
C SER A 288 -2.85 -9.38 26.63
N PHE A 289 -2.44 -10.58 27.01
CA PHE A 289 -1.08 -10.89 27.48
C PHE A 289 -0.06 -10.76 26.34
N ARG A 290 -0.33 -11.43 25.20
CA ARG A 290 0.55 -11.42 24.03
C ARG A 290 0.82 -10.01 23.52
N GLY A 291 -0.22 -9.15 23.49
CA GLY A 291 -0.07 -7.75 23.08
C GLY A 291 0.86 -6.93 23.99
N ARG A 292 0.88 -7.21 25.31
CA ARG A 292 1.80 -6.59 26.26
C ARG A 292 3.23 -7.10 26.11
N ALA A 293 3.37 -8.43 25.98
CA ALA A 293 4.68 -9.04 25.79
C ALA A 293 5.32 -8.59 24.46
N THR A 294 4.55 -8.58 23.37
CA THR A 294 4.99 -8.05 22.08
C THR A 294 5.48 -6.62 22.20
N ARG A 295 4.68 -5.74 22.80
CA ARG A 295 5.05 -4.33 22.99
C ARG A 295 6.34 -4.18 23.82
N ALA A 296 6.47 -4.90 24.93
CA ALA A 296 7.64 -4.85 25.77
C ALA A 296 8.91 -5.31 25.02
N ILE A 297 8.80 -6.33 24.18
CA ILE A 297 9.91 -6.86 23.38
C ILE A 297 10.25 -5.89 22.24
N GLU A 298 9.27 -5.47 21.42
CA GLU A 298 9.50 -4.68 20.21
C GLU A 298 9.97 -3.25 20.51
N VAL A 299 9.41 -2.59 21.53
CA VAL A 299 9.83 -1.23 21.93
C VAL A 299 11.30 -1.22 22.40
N ASN A 300 11.79 -2.35 22.92
CA ASN A 300 13.18 -2.51 23.32
C ASN A 300 14.05 -3.16 22.24
N GLY A 301 13.63 -3.13 20.96
CA GLY A 301 14.46 -3.58 19.83
C GLY A 301 14.55 -5.11 19.65
N GLY A 302 13.72 -5.88 20.36
CA GLY A 302 13.61 -7.31 20.17
C GLY A 302 12.56 -7.70 19.13
N VAL A 303 12.57 -8.96 18.76
CA VAL A 303 11.59 -9.60 17.85
C VAL A 303 10.90 -10.73 18.60
N VAL A 304 9.57 -10.81 18.49
CA VAL A 304 8.84 -11.97 18.96
C VAL A 304 9.00 -13.09 17.94
N ASP A 305 9.71 -14.17 18.33
CA ASP A 305 9.94 -15.33 17.48
C ASP A 305 8.64 -16.15 17.33
N LYS A 306 8.08 -16.56 18.45
CA LYS A 306 6.83 -17.34 18.46
C LYS A 306 6.08 -17.27 19.79
N PHE A 307 4.80 -17.67 19.71
CA PHE A 307 3.97 -17.97 20.87
C PHE A 307 3.72 -19.49 20.94
N VAL A 308 3.93 -20.09 22.09
CA VAL A 308 3.67 -21.50 22.32
C VAL A 308 2.70 -21.63 23.49
N GLY A 309 1.39 -21.72 23.18
CA GLY A 309 0.36 -21.63 24.24
C GLY A 309 0.34 -20.25 24.89
N ASP A 310 0.63 -20.19 26.18
CA ASP A 310 0.81 -19.00 26.99
C ASP A 310 2.28 -18.53 27.07
N ASP A 311 3.24 -19.30 26.53
CA ASP A 311 4.64 -18.89 26.40
C ASP A 311 4.83 -17.85 25.28
N VAL A 312 5.71 -16.89 25.52
CA VAL A 312 6.20 -15.92 24.53
C VAL A 312 7.73 -16.06 24.45
N MET A 313 8.24 -16.25 23.24
CA MET A 313 9.68 -16.21 22.98
C MET A 313 10.05 -14.92 22.27
N GLY A 314 10.89 -14.11 22.91
CA GLY A 314 11.49 -12.91 22.33
C GLY A 314 12.98 -13.12 22.06
N VAL A 315 13.49 -12.52 21.00
CA VAL A 315 14.90 -12.62 20.58
C VAL A 315 15.45 -11.23 20.32
N PHE A 316 16.66 -10.96 20.80
CA PHE A 316 17.42 -9.73 20.61
C PHE A 316 18.76 -10.07 19.97
N GLY A 317 19.17 -9.29 18.96
CA GLY A 317 20.32 -9.59 18.13
C GLY A 317 19.96 -10.29 16.82
N VAL A 318 18.69 -10.24 16.42
CA VAL A 318 18.17 -10.76 15.16
C VAL A 318 17.32 -9.67 14.52
N PRO A 319 17.46 -9.36 13.24
CA PRO A 319 18.32 -10.01 12.22
C PRO A 319 19.80 -9.64 12.31
N ALA A 320 20.15 -8.53 12.93
CA ALA A 320 21.52 -8.06 13.08
C ALA A 320 21.88 -7.95 14.55
N VAL A 321 23.11 -8.39 14.89
CA VAL A 321 23.66 -8.29 16.24
C VAL A 321 24.08 -6.85 16.52
N THR A 322 23.73 -6.35 17.69
CA THR A 322 24.18 -5.06 18.22
C THR A 322 24.88 -5.22 19.57
N SER A 323 25.59 -4.20 20.02
CA SER A 323 26.22 -4.18 21.35
C SER A 323 25.22 -4.05 22.49
N GLU A 324 23.99 -3.67 22.19
CA GLU A 324 22.94 -3.35 23.16
C GLU A 324 21.92 -4.49 23.35
N ASP A 325 22.02 -5.58 22.58
CA ASP A 325 21.03 -6.66 22.57
C ASP A 325 20.74 -7.25 23.95
N ALA A 326 21.79 -7.47 24.73
CA ALA A 326 21.67 -8.02 26.08
C ALA A 326 21.03 -7.02 27.06
N ALA A 327 21.37 -5.74 26.96
CA ALA A 327 20.80 -4.67 27.76
C ALA A 327 19.34 -4.44 27.39
N ASN A 328 19.03 -4.47 26.11
CA ASN A 328 17.69 -4.36 25.56
C ASN A 328 16.77 -5.51 26.00
N ALA A 329 17.29 -6.73 26.01
CA ALA A 329 16.55 -7.89 26.51
C ALA A 329 16.20 -7.75 28.01
N LEU A 330 17.13 -7.25 28.81
CA LEU A 330 16.91 -6.98 30.23
C LEU A 330 15.88 -5.86 30.42
N ALA A 331 15.97 -4.78 29.64
CA ALA A 331 14.99 -3.68 29.64
C ALA A 331 13.59 -4.18 29.28
N ALA A 332 13.48 -5.06 28.29
CA ALA A 332 12.22 -5.69 27.91
C ALA A 332 11.61 -6.55 29.01
N GLY A 333 12.45 -7.29 29.76
CA GLY A 333 12.02 -8.04 30.94
C GLY A 333 11.40 -7.14 32.00
N TRP A 334 12.00 -6.01 32.31
CA TRP A 334 11.46 -5.02 33.25
C TRP A 334 10.20 -4.32 32.70
N ALA A 335 10.22 -3.95 31.41
CA ALA A 335 9.05 -3.35 30.77
C ALA A 335 7.84 -4.29 30.82
N LEU A 336 8.03 -5.60 30.56
CA LEU A 336 6.96 -6.58 30.67
C LEU A 336 6.43 -6.70 32.12
N GLN A 337 7.32 -6.70 33.13
CA GLN A 337 6.87 -6.69 34.53
C GLN A 337 6.02 -5.45 34.85
N ALA A 338 6.41 -4.27 34.38
CA ALA A 338 5.65 -3.04 34.58
C ALA A 338 4.27 -3.10 33.88
N GLU A 339 4.23 -3.61 32.64
CA GLU A 339 2.97 -3.83 31.90
C GLU A 339 2.03 -4.81 32.61
N ILE A 340 2.58 -5.88 33.20
CA ILE A 340 1.78 -6.84 33.98
C ILE A 340 1.29 -6.22 35.30
N ALA A 341 2.08 -5.41 35.97
CA ALA A 341 1.66 -4.68 37.17
C ALA A 341 0.50 -3.73 36.86
N ALA A 342 0.63 -2.89 35.84
CA ALA A 342 -0.44 -1.99 35.39
C ALA A 342 -1.70 -2.74 34.91
N TRP A 343 -1.53 -3.90 34.30
CA TRP A 343 -2.66 -4.76 33.95
C TRP A 343 -3.36 -5.31 35.19
N ASN A 344 -2.61 -5.71 36.19
CA ASN A 344 -3.15 -6.24 37.45
C ASN A 344 -3.94 -5.19 38.23
N GLU A 345 -3.51 -3.93 38.26
CA GLU A 345 -4.27 -2.82 38.83
C GLU A 345 -5.67 -2.70 38.21
N LYS A 346 -5.71 -2.72 36.83
CA LYS A 346 -6.98 -2.70 36.08
C LYS A 346 -7.84 -3.94 36.31
N ARG A 347 -7.22 -5.11 36.49
CA ARG A 347 -7.91 -6.37 36.75
C ARG A 347 -8.53 -6.35 38.17
N GLN A 348 -7.78 -5.89 39.16
CA GLN A 348 -8.24 -5.78 40.56
C GLN A 348 -9.37 -4.80 40.68
N SER A 349 -9.31 -3.61 40.03
CA SER A 349 -10.40 -2.64 40.02
C SER A 349 -11.68 -3.19 39.37
N ALA A 350 -11.54 -4.18 38.47
CA ALA A 350 -12.65 -4.90 37.84
C ALA A 350 -13.05 -6.19 38.63
N GLY A 351 -12.55 -6.41 39.84
CA GLY A 351 -12.83 -7.62 40.63
C GLY A 351 -12.21 -8.91 40.13
N ARG A 352 -11.26 -8.82 39.20
CA ARG A 352 -10.59 -10.00 38.58
C ARG A 352 -9.29 -10.32 39.32
N ARG A 353 -8.94 -11.61 39.35
CA ARG A 353 -7.69 -12.08 39.99
C ARG A 353 -6.46 -11.53 39.27
N PRO A 354 -5.39 -11.19 40.00
CA PRO A 354 -4.13 -10.77 39.38
C PRO A 354 -3.47 -11.92 38.64
N VAL A 355 -2.67 -11.58 37.63
CA VAL A 355 -1.89 -12.49 36.79
C VAL A 355 -0.42 -12.43 37.26
N SER A 356 0.22 -13.57 37.35
CA SER A 356 1.66 -13.66 37.62
C SER A 356 2.35 -14.23 36.39
N VAL A 357 3.50 -13.65 36.01
CA VAL A 357 4.30 -14.04 34.85
C VAL A 357 5.71 -14.35 35.30
N GLY A 358 6.26 -15.48 34.85
CA GLY A 358 7.68 -15.81 34.96
C GLY A 358 8.43 -15.33 33.73
N ILE A 359 9.61 -14.72 33.92
CA ILE A 359 10.46 -14.25 32.82
C ILE A 359 11.86 -14.80 33.02
N GLY A 360 12.39 -15.50 32.01
CA GLY A 360 13.76 -16.03 31.98
C GLY A 360 14.52 -15.45 30.79
N ILE A 361 15.73 -14.91 31.05
CA ILE A 361 16.56 -14.33 29.98
C ILE A 361 17.96 -14.92 30.02
N HIS A 362 18.47 -15.31 28.86
CA HIS A 362 19.80 -15.82 28.65
C HIS A 362 20.48 -15.23 27.42
N TYR A 363 21.75 -15.01 27.45
CA TYR A 363 22.58 -14.59 26.33
C TYR A 363 23.55 -15.70 25.93
N GLY A 364 23.55 -16.06 24.65
CA GLY A 364 24.42 -17.13 24.18
C GLY A 364 24.42 -17.29 22.67
N GLN A 365 25.22 -18.24 22.19
CA GLN A 365 25.31 -18.53 20.77
C GLN A 365 24.12 -19.31 20.28
N VAL A 366 23.55 -18.84 19.14
CA VAL A 366 22.43 -19.45 18.45
C VAL A 366 22.71 -19.59 16.96
N PHE A 367 21.98 -20.46 16.30
CA PHE A 367 21.83 -20.44 14.85
C PHE A 367 20.54 -19.71 14.55
N ALA A 368 20.59 -18.64 13.74
CA ALA A 368 19.45 -17.87 13.28
C ALA A 368 19.31 -18.06 11.78
N GLY A 369 18.15 -18.53 11.31
CA GLY A 369 17.92 -18.79 9.90
C GLY A 369 16.54 -19.35 9.60
N VAL A 370 16.26 -19.54 8.32
CA VAL A 370 15.03 -20.16 7.85
C VAL A 370 15.18 -21.68 7.88
N ILE A 371 14.25 -22.34 8.57
CA ILE A 371 14.15 -23.79 8.58
C ILE A 371 13.02 -24.18 7.62
N GLU A 372 13.31 -25.11 6.72
CA GLU A 372 12.38 -25.63 5.74
C GLU A 372 11.67 -26.87 6.31
N GLY A 373 10.37 -26.78 6.46
CA GLY A 373 9.50 -27.88 6.88
C GLY A 373 8.51 -28.20 5.77
N GLY A 374 8.94 -28.79 4.66
CA GLY A 374 8.12 -29.03 3.47
C GLY A 374 7.81 -27.73 2.74
N GLU A 375 6.53 -27.37 2.59
CA GLU A 375 6.12 -26.11 1.93
C GLU A 375 6.16 -24.87 2.86
N ARG A 376 6.49 -25.07 4.14
CA ARG A 376 6.56 -23.98 5.13
C ARG A 376 7.99 -23.57 5.39
N LEU A 377 8.23 -22.27 5.28
CA LEU A 377 9.46 -21.63 5.69
C LEU A 377 9.21 -20.95 7.04
N GLU A 378 9.98 -21.31 8.06
CA GLU A 378 9.91 -20.70 9.37
C GLU A 378 11.29 -20.13 9.70
N PHE A 379 11.38 -18.82 9.87
CA PHE A 379 12.58 -18.24 10.46
C PHE A 379 12.52 -18.44 11.95
N THR A 380 13.57 -18.95 12.53
CA THR A 380 13.66 -19.15 13.97
C THR A 380 15.10 -19.21 14.43
N VAL A 381 15.28 -19.15 15.74
CA VAL A 381 16.55 -19.29 16.42
C VAL A 381 16.62 -20.62 17.12
N ILE A 382 17.70 -21.37 16.89
CA ILE A 382 17.94 -22.66 17.54
C ILE A 382 19.31 -22.66 18.22
N GLY A 383 19.38 -23.36 19.34
CA GLY A 383 20.63 -23.55 20.07
C GLY A 383 20.43 -23.86 21.54
N ASP A 384 21.53 -24.20 22.24
CA ASP A 384 21.49 -24.46 23.68
C ASP A 384 21.04 -23.22 24.48
N ALA A 385 21.34 -22.01 23.97
CA ALA A 385 20.89 -20.75 24.57
C ALA A 385 19.37 -20.62 24.65
N VAL A 386 18.63 -21.09 23.64
CA VAL A 386 17.17 -21.10 23.65
C VAL A 386 16.62 -22.00 24.76
N ASN A 387 17.14 -23.22 24.83
CA ASN A 387 16.78 -24.18 25.89
C ASN A 387 17.12 -23.69 27.27
N THR A 388 18.29 -23.03 27.40
CA THR A 388 18.75 -22.45 28.68
C THR A 388 17.81 -21.33 29.14
N ALA A 389 17.44 -20.39 28.27
CA ALA A 389 16.50 -19.31 28.59
C ALA A 389 15.14 -19.87 29.06
N ARG A 390 14.61 -20.88 28.39
CA ARG A 390 13.34 -21.54 28.79
C ARG A 390 13.45 -22.14 30.19
N ARG A 391 14.56 -22.83 30.48
CA ARG A 391 14.76 -23.43 31.80
C ARG A 391 14.94 -22.38 32.90
N ILE A 392 15.53 -21.23 32.58
CA ILE A 392 15.63 -20.10 33.52
C ILE A 392 14.21 -19.58 33.83
N GLU A 393 13.36 -19.49 32.81
CA GLU A 393 11.94 -19.15 33.04
C GLU A 393 11.29 -20.15 34.00
N GLU A 394 11.39 -21.46 33.74
CA GLU A 394 10.82 -22.50 34.58
C GLU A 394 11.27 -22.39 36.05
N LEU A 395 12.54 -22.02 36.29
CA LEU A 395 13.07 -21.82 37.65
C LEU A 395 12.43 -20.62 38.38
N THR A 396 11.78 -19.70 37.67
CA THR A 396 11.05 -18.60 38.31
C THR A 396 9.90 -19.13 39.19
N LYS A 397 9.37 -20.34 38.86
CA LYS A 397 8.29 -21.01 39.63
C LYS A 397 8.79 -21.47 41.00
N THR A 398 10.00 -22.03 41.05
CA THR A 398 10.59 -22.59 42.29
C THR A 398 11.28 -21.54 43.14
N THR A 399 11.77 -20.47 42.57
CA THR A 399 12.48 -19.38 43.28
C THR A 399 11.54 -18.27 43.76
N SER A 400 10.27 -18.29 43.33
CA SER A 400 9.29 -17.21 43.58
C SER A 400 9.78 -15.83 43.13
N ARG A 401 10.65 -15.79 42.12
CA ARG A 401 11.12 -14.57 41.50
C ARG A 401 10.51 -14.41 40.12
N PRO A 402 9.92 -13.25 39.80
CA PRO A 402 9.23 -13.05 38.54
C PRO A 402 10.19 -12.90 37.33
N LEU A 403 11.44 -12.51 37.57
CA LEU A 403 12.46 -12.34 36.54
C LEU A 403 13.77 -12.98 37.00
N LEU A 404 14.32 -13.86 36.18
CA LEU A 404 15.62 -14.47 36.35
C LEU A 404 16.48 -14.28 35.11
N VAL A 405 17.78 -14.04 35.32
CA VAL A 405 18.73 -13.86 34.23
C VAL A 405 20.00 -14.66 34.49
N SER A 406 20.70 -15.06 33.46
CA SER A 406 21.99 -15.68 33.56
C SER A 406 23.15 -14.68 33.74
N VAL A 407 24.28 -15.14 34.26
CA VAL A 407 25.50 -14.30 34.37
C VAL A 407 25.97 -13.83 32.99
N GLU A 408 25.89 -14.69 31.96
CA GLU A 408 26.27 -14.36 30.59
C GLU A 408 25.46 -13.16 30.00
N LEU A 409 24.21 -13.03 30.42
CA LEU A 409 23.40 -11.86 30.03
C LEU A 409 23.92 -10.59 30.72
N LEU A 410 24.22 -10.64 32.02
CA LEU A 410 24.71 -9.48 32.78
C LEU A 410 26.07 -9.00 32.28
N GLU A 411 26.95 -9.94 31.95
CA GLU A 411 28.29 -9.64 31.39
C GLU A 411 28.13 -8.95 30.02
N ALA A 412 27.29 -9.52 29.14
CA ALA A 412 27.03 -8.95 27.82
C ALA A 412 26.33 -7.58 27.89
N ALA A 413 25.44 -7.38 28.86
CA ALA A 413 24.79 -6.12 29.14
C ALA A 413 25.68 -5.09 29.87
N LYS A 414 26.93 -5.48 30.24
CA LYS A 414 27.87 -4.67 31.05
C LYS A 414 27.23 -4.17 32.34
N MET A 415 26.32 -4.95 32.91
CA MET A 415 25.65 -4.62 34.15
C MET A 415 26.49 -5.08 35.35
N PRO A 416 26.74 -4.23 36.35
CA PRO A 416 27.51 -4.63 37.52
C PRO A 416 26.80 -5.70 38.34
N TRP A 417 27.52 -6.79 38.65
CA TRP A 417 27.02 -7.88 39.48
C TRP A 417 28.18 -8.45 40.36
N PRO A 418 27.93 -8.92 41.59
CA PRO A 418 26.70 -8.72 42.37
C PRO A 418 26.47 -7.23 42.72
N SER A 419 25.23 -6.80 42.78
CA SER A 419 24.85 -5.43 43.16
C SER A 419 23.58 -5.46 44.01
N ARG A 420 23.24 -4.30 44.63
CA ARG A 420 21.98 -4.14 45.35
C ARG A 420 20.78 -4.40 44.45
N ASP A 421 20.92 -4.12 43.16
CA ASP A 421 19.89 -4.25 42.13
C ASP A 421 19.93 -5.61 41.44
N CYS A 422 20.83 -6.51 41.79
CA CYS A 422 21.00 -7.81 41.16
C CYS A 422 21.46 -8.87 42.16
N GLN A 423 20.52 -9.62 42.73
CA GLN A 423 20.80 -10.61 43.79
C GLN A 423 21.16 -11.96 43.16
N PRO A 424 22.32 -12.54 43.54
CA PRO A 424 22.69 -13.89 43.12
C PRO A 424 21.78 -14.94 43.76
N LEU A 425 21.45 -15.96 42.99
CA LEU A 425 20.79 -17.16 43.50
C LEU A 425 21.85 -18.27 43.70
N PRO A 426 21.55 -19.28 44.53
CA PRO A 426 22.39 -20.47 44.61
C PRO A 426 22.63 -21.07 43.23
N VAL A 427 23.88 -21.45 42.98
CA VAL A 427 24.29 -22.10 41.74
C VAL A 427 23.47 -23.37 41.51
N ARG A 428 22.90 -23.55 40.32
CA ARG A 428 22.04 -24.68 40.02
C ARG A 428 22.56 -25.47 38.83
N MET A 429 22.50 -26.78 38.94
CA MET A 429 22.65 -27.66 37.78
C MET A 429 21.34 -27.67 37.00
N VAL A 430 21.41 -27.25 35.74
CA VAL A 430 20.28 -27.27 34.83
C VAL A 430 20.34 -28.50 33.93
N ARG A 431 19.27 -29.26 33.84
CA ARG A 431 19.22 -30.52 33.10
C ARG A 431 19.69 -30.30 31.64
N GLY A 432 20.69 -31.14 31.21
CA GLY A 432 21.21 -31.09 29.84
C GLY A 432 22.31 -30.06 29.57
N ARG A 433 22.79 -29.34 30.61
CA ARG A 433 23.98 -28.50 30.51
C ARG A 433 25.16 -29.20 31.21
N LYS A 434 26.38 -29.08 30.64
CA LYS A 434 27.59 -29.70 31.19
C LYS A 434 28.18 -28.99 32.44
N GLY A 435 27.68 -27.78 32.74
CA GLY A 435 28.17 -26.98 33.86
C GLY A 435 27.03 -26.30 34.65
N PRO A 436 27.35 -25.89 35.90
CA PRO A 436 26.41 -25.17 36.73
C PRO A 436 26.09 -23.80 36.13
N LEU A 437 24.84 -23.35 36.34
CA LEU A 437 24.36 -22.06 35.88
C LEU A 437 24.25 -21.09 37.06
N GLN A 438 24.94 -19.95 36.97
CA GLN A 438 24.81 -18.87 37.93
C GLN A 438 23.66 -17.96 37.49
N LEU A 439 22.66 -17.85 38.33
CA LEU A 439 21.46 -17.03 38.08
C LEU A 439 21.40 -15.83 39.02
N PHE A 440 20.75 -14.81 38.51
CA PHE A 440 20.49 -13.57 39.23
C PHE A 440 19.03 -13.18 39.12
N ALA A 441 18.52 -12.57 40.20
CA ALA A 441 17.20 -11.93 40.22
C ALA A 441 17.43 -10.41 40.21
N PRO A 442 17.25 -9.75 39.06
CA PRO A 442 17.30 -8.29 38.99
C PRO A 442 16.14 -7.69 39.78
N VAL A 443 16.45 -6.70 40.64
CA VAL A 443 15.44 -5.95 41.41
C VAL A 443 15.23 -4.63 40.71
N CYS A 444 13.99 -4.28 40.47
CA CYS A 444 13.59 -3.06 39.73
C CYS A 444 13.71 -1.78 40.60
N SER A 445 14.85 -1.58 41.32
CA SER A 445 15.05 -0.38 42.15
C SER A 445 15.52 0.83 41.32
N ASN A 446 16.17 0.61 40.18
CA ASN A 446 16.71 1.64 39.30
C ASN A 446 16.34 1.36 37.84
N ASN A 447 15.05 1.34 37.53
CA ASN A 447 14.61 1.24 36.13
C ASN A 447 15.06 2.52 35.38
N PRO A 448 15.99 2.46 34.42
CA PRO A 448 16.37 3.61 33.61
C PRO A 448 15.17 4.25 32.91
N LEU A 449 14.08 3.49 32.68
CA LEU A 449 12.83 4.00 32.13
C LEU A 449 12.09 4.96 33.08
N LYS A 450 12.28 4.87 34.41
CA LYS A 450 11.79 5.90 35.35
C LYS A 450 12.50 7.24 35.20
N ARG A 451 13.72 7.28 34.62
CA ARG A 451 14.42 8.53 34.33
C ARG A 451 14.07 9.14 32.96
N ALA A 452 13.47 8.37 32.06
CA ALA A 452 13.12 8.83 30.72
C ALA A 452 11.67 9.28 30.58
N TYR A 453 10.80 8.90 31.52
CA TYR A 453 9.34 9.19 31.49
C TYR A 453 8.80 9.76 32.81
N GLY A 454 9.64 10.16 33.73
CA GLY A 454 9.30 10.85 34.98
C GLY A 454 9.60 12.35 34.90
#